data_4d96006e739c5b78339bb975e21f1d1e
#
_entry.id   4d96006e739c5b78339bb975e21f1d1e
#
_cell.length_a   1.000
_cell.length_b   1.000
_cell.length_c   1.000
_cell.angle_alpha   90.00
_cell.angle_beta   90.00
_cell.angle_gamma   90.00
#
_symmetry.space_group_name_H-M   'P 1'
#
loop_
_entity.id
_entity.type
_entity.pdbx_description
1 polymer ?
#
loop_
_entity_poly.entity_id
_entity_poly.type
_entity_poly.pdbx_seq_one_letter_code
_entity_poly.pdbx_strand_id
1 'polypeptide(L)'
;MKDRNDELKDIVKEKYSEIANQSKQQNEISCCGSTGCCGDVDYTIFSEKYDTLKGYNPDADLGLGCGLPTEFAQIKAGDTVIDLGSGAGNDCFVARALVGDAGKVIGIDFTEAMINKARENAKKMN
;
A
#
# COMPACT_ATOMS: atom_id res chain seq x y z
N MET A 1 30.31 13.15 -2.81
CA MET A 1 29.68 13.14 -1.47
C MET A 1 28.18 12.99 -1.71
N LYS A 2 27.56 11.89 -1.30
CA LYS A 2 26.09 11.76 -1.39
C LYS A 2 25.46 12.84 -0.49
N ASP A 3 24.43 13.49 -1.00
CA ASP A 3 23.65 14.42 -0.18
C ASP A 3 22.90 13.61 0.90
N ARG A 4 22.77 14.17 2.10
CA ARG A 4 22.04 13.57 3.22
C ARG A 4 20.59 13.18 2.85
N ASN A 5 20.00 13.89 1.90
CA ASN A 5 18.69 13.58 1.34
C ASN A 5 18.71 12.30 0.49
N ASP A 6 19.79 12.04 -0.23
CA ASP A 6 19.92 10.83 -1.03
C ASP A 6 20.16 9.60 -0.15
N GLU A 7 20.95 9.75 0.91
CA GLU A 7 21.14 8.68 1.90
C GLU A 7 19.81 8.31 2.59
N LEU A 8 19.00 9.31 2.95
CA LEU A 8 17.68 9.06 3.56
C LEU A 8 16.74 8.32 2.58
N LYS A 9 16.74 8.71 1.32
CA LYS A 9 15.94 8.02 0.28
C LYS A 9 16.38 6.56 0.10
N ASP A 10 17.68 6.30 0.12
CA ASP A 10 18.21 4.94 0.00
C ASP A 10 17.76 4.08 1.19
N ILE A 11 17.86 4.59 2.43
CA ILE A 11 17.38 3.89 3.63
C ILE A 11 15.89 3.59 3.55
N VAL A 12 15.08 4.56 3.12
CA VAL A 12 13.63 4.38 2.98
C VAL A 12 13.31 3.33 1.91
N LYS A 13 13.99 3.37 0.75
CA LYS A 13 13.82 2.37 -0.31
C LYS A 13 14.17 0.96 0.16
N GLU A 14 15.29 0.82 0.88
CA GLU A 14 15.72 -0.46 1.44
C GLU A 14 14.66 -1.02 2.38
N LYS A 15 14.16 -0.20 3.31
CA LYS A 15 13.14 -0.61 4.27
C LYS A 15 11.83 -1.05 3.59
N TYR A 16 11.34 -0.28 2.63
CA TYR A 16 10.13 -0.67 1.89
C TYR A 16 10.34 -1.87 0.97
N SER A 17 11.56 -2.10 0.49
CA SER A 17 11.90 -3.31 -0.26
C SER A 17 11.85 -4.56 0.64
N GLU A 18 12.34 -4.47 1.87
CA GLU A 18 12.19 -5.54 2.86
C GLU A 18 10.71 -5.85 3.12
N ILE A 19 9.90 -4.82 3.38
CA ILE A 19 8.46 -4.93 3.63
C ILE A 19 7.73 -5.59 2.44
N ALA A 20 8.09 -5.22 1.20
CA ALA A 20 7.48 -5.80 0.01
C ALA A 20 7.72 -7.31 -0.13
N ASN A 21 8.83 -7.82 0.43
CA ASN A 21 9.21 -9.22 0.39
C ASN A 21 8.67 -10.03 1.60
N GLN A 22 8.00 -9.38 2.54
CA GLN A 22 7.42 -10.00 3.74
C GLN A 22 5.90 -10.20 3.58
N SER A 23 5.35 -11.12 4.37
CA SER A 23 3.89 -11.27 4.48
C SER A 23 3.29 -10.17 5.37
N LYS A 24 1.98 -9.94 5.24
CA LYS A 24 1.24 -9.02 6.12
C LYS A 24 1.50 -9.29 7.60
N GLN A 25 1.43 -10.56 8.01
CA GLN A 25 1.69 -10.96 9.39
C GLN A 25 3.09 -10.64 9.88
N GLN A 26 4.11 -10.82 9.03
CA GLN A 26 5.49 -10.45 9.36
C GLN A 26 5.65 -8.95 9.51
N ASN A 27 4.99 -8.16 8.66
CA ASN A 27 5.03 -6.71 8.74
C ASN A 27 4.34 -6.18 10.01
N GLU A 28 3.21 -6.76 10.41
CA GLU A 28 2.48 -6.41 11.64
C GLU A 28 3.32 -6.70 12.89
N ILE A 29 4.01 -7.84 12.93
CA ILE A 29 4.89 -8.22 14.04
C ILE A 29 6.16 -7.33 14.07
N SER A 30 6.71 -6.99 12.92
CA SER A 30 7.94 -6.19 12.81
C SER A 30 7.75 -4.74 13.21
N CYS A 31 6.54 -4.21 13.11
CA CYS A 31 6.22 -2.86 13.62
C CYS A 31 6.33 -2.76 15.14
N CYS A 32 6.18 -3.90 15.85
CA CYS A 32 6.37 -4.03 17.30
C CYS A 32 7.75 -4.62 17.60
N GLY A 33 8.81 -4.06 17.01
CA GLY A 33 10.19 -4.48 17.30
C GLY A 33 10.42 -4.59 18.80
N SER A 34 11.19 -5.59 19.25
CA SER A 34 11.43 -6.08 20.61
C SER A 34 11.92 -5.06 21.66
N THR A 35 11.79 -3.79 21.43
CA THR A 35 11.98 -2.73 22.40
C THR A 35 10.61 -2.08 22.64
N GLY A 36 9.99 -2.44 23.78
CA GLY A 36 8.67 -2.04 24.26
C GLY A 36 8.36 -0.53 24.25
N CYS A 37 8.43 0.10 23.11
CA CYS A 37 8.06 1.50 22.86
C CYS A 37 6.62 1.67 22.36
N CYS A 38 5.81 0.58 22.33
CA CYS A 38 4.37 0.70 22.15
C CYS A 38 3.74 1.03 23.51
N GLY A 39 3.88 2.29 23.95
CA GLY A 39 2.91 2.84 24.88
C GLY A 39 1.51 2.64 24.28
N ASP A 40 0.49 2.47 25.11
CA ASP A 40 -0.93 2.20 24.82
C ASP A 40 -1.60 3.01 23.69
N VAL A 41 -0.92 3.18 22.55
CA VAL A 41 -1.55 3.68 21.33
C VAL A 41 -2.11 2.47 20.62
N ASP A 42 -3.42 2.32 20.76
CA ASP A 42 -4.18 1.31 20.06
C ASP A 42 -4.12 1.57 18.54
N TYR A 43 -3.11 1.00 17.87
CA TYR A 43 -2.97 1.06 16.41
C TYR A 43 -4.09 0.30 15.68
N THR A 44 -4.96 -0.41 16.38
CA THR A 44 -6.15 -1.05 15.80
C THR A 44 -7.14 -0.04 15.24
N ILE A 45 -7.05 1.23 15.62
CA ILE A 45 -7.90 2.31 15.08
C ILE A 45 -7.60 2.58 13.59
N PHE A 46 -6.41 2.23 13.09
CA PHE A 46 -6.00 2.45 11.71
C PHE A 46 -6.03 1.19 10.84
N SER A 47 -6.27 0.02 11.40
CA SER A 47 -6.51 -1.20 10.62
C SER A 47 -7.97 -1.23 10.14
N GLU A 48 -8.36 -0.25 9.33
CA GLU A 48 -9.64 -0.28 8.67
C GLU A 48 -9.72 -1.51 7.76
N LYS A 49 -10.89 -2.14 7.75
CA LYS A 49 -11.08 -3.46 7.12
C LYS A 49 -11.20 -3.32 5.61
N TYR A 50 -10.09 -3.42 4.90
CA TYR A 50 -10.06 -3.52 3.45
C TYR A 50 -10.76 -4.77 2.94
N ASP A 51 -10.81 -5.84 3.73
CA ASP A 51 -11.36 -7.15 3.37
C ASP A 51 -12.82 -7.13 2.95
N THR A 52 -13.57 -6.11 3.33
CA THR A 52 -14.97 -5.90 2.93
C THR A 52 -15.12 -5.10 1.64
N LEU A 53 -14.06 -4.51 1.12
CA LEU A 53 -14.12 -3.64 -0.04
C LEU A 53 -14.07 -4.43 -1.35
N LYS A 54 -14.89 -4.02 -2.32
CA LYS A 54 -14.81 -4.55 -3.67
C LYS A 54 -13.46 -4.20 -4.28
N GLY A 55 -12.77 -5.19 -4.86
CA GLY A 55 -11.43 -5.03 -5.42
C GLY A 55 -10.31 -5.31 -4.41
N TYR A 56 -10.61 -5.66 -3.16
CA TYR A 56 -9.60 -6.04 -2.18
C TYR A 56 -8.75 -7.21 -2.68
N ASN A 57 -7.44 -7.06 -2.55
CA ASN A 57 -6.48 -8.11 -2.85
C ASN A 57 -5.58 -8.34 -1.63
N PRO A 58 -5.68 -9.50 -0.95
CA PRO A 58 -4.87 -9.78 0.24
C PRO A 58 -3.36 -9.80 -0.05
N ASP A 59 -2.93 -10.11 -1.26
CA ASP A 59 -1.51 -10.09 -1.65
C ASP A 59 -0.95 -8.65 -1.76
N ALA A 60 -1.82 -7.66 -1.95
CA ALA A 60 -1.47 -6.24 -2.00
C ALA A 60 -1.55 -5.57 -0.63
N ASP A 61 -2.28 -6.15 0.31
CA ASP A 61 -2.41 -5.65 1.68
C ASP A 61 -1.23 -6.08 2.54
N LEU A 62 -0.25 -5.21 2.68
CA LEU A 62 0.97 -5.45 3.46
C LEU A 62 0.85 -5.00 4.93
N GLY A 63 -0.33 -4.63 5.39
CA GLY A 63 -0.56 -4.14 6.76
C GLY A 63 -0.01 -2.74 7.02
N LEU A 64 0.17 -1.93 5.98
CA LEU A 64 0.73 -0.57 6.04
C LEU A 64 -0.34 0.51 5.82
N GLY A 65 -1.61 0.13 5.70
CA GLY A 65 -2.71 1.04 5.43
C GLY A 65 -2.90 2.08 6.54
N CYS A 66 -3.10 3.34 6.14
CA CYS A 66 -3.31 4.48 7.03
C CYS A 66 -4.75 5.01 6.94
N GLY A 67 -5.69 4.23 6.46
CA GLY A 67 -7.08 4.61 6.24
C GLY A 67 -7.64 4.04 4.94
N LEU A 68 -8.88 4.39 4.62
CA LEU A 68 -9.58 4.01 3.39
C LEU A 68 -9.81 5.25 2.52
N PRO A 69 -8.80 5.75 1.80
CA PRO A 69 -8.91 6.99 1.04
C PRO A 69 -10.00 6.91 -0.03
N THR A 70 -10.27 5.72 -0.57
CA THR A 70 -11.29 5.50 -1.60
C THR A 70 -12.72 5.74 -1.12
N GLU A 71 -13.00 5.67 0.18
CA GLU A 71 -14.31 6.00 0.75
C GLU A 71 -14.59 7.51 0.73
N PHE A 72 -13.55 8.33 0.82
CA PHE A 72 -13.65 9.78 0.90
C PHE A 72 -13.44 10.49 -0.44
N ALA A 73 -12.75 9.84 -1.38
CA ALA A 73 -12.34 10.44 -2.65
C ALA A 73 -13.51 10.64 -3.65
N GLN A 74 -14.71 10.14 -3.36
CA GLN A 74 -15.90 10.24 -4.22
C GLN A 74 -15.64 9.77 -5.66
N ILE A 75 -14.88 8.69 -5.80
CA ILE A 75 -14.53 8.09 -7.09
C ILE A 75 -15.78 7.58 -7.80
N LYS A 76 -15.90 7.92 -9.08
CA LYS A 76 -17.04 7.55 -9.95
C LYS A 76 -16.59 6.62 -11.07
N ALA A 77 -17.56 5.89 -11.62
CA ALA A 77 -17.32 5.10 -12.81
C ALA A 77 -16.83 5.98 -13.97
N GLY A 78 -15.76 5.54 -14.63
CA GLY A 78 -15.11 6.29 -15.73
C GLY A 78 -14.03 7.27 -15.31
N ASP A 79 -13.82 7.50 -14.01
CA ASP A 79 -12.78 8.42 -13.54
C ASP A 79 -11.38 7.89 -13.83
N THR A 80 -10.43 8.85 -13.90
CA THR A 80 -8.99 8.55 -13.86
C THR A 80 -8.46 8.89 -12.48
N VAL A 81 -7.93 7.89 -11.79
CA VAL A 81 -7.38 8.00 -10.42
C VAL A 81 -5.86 7.84 -10.46
N ILE A 82 -5.16 8.70 -9.75
CA ILE A 82 -3.71 8.59 -9.51
C ILE A 82 -3.50 8.34 -8.01
N ASP A 83 -2.82 7.24 -7.70
CA ASP A 83 -2.45 6.87 -6.33
C ASP A 83 -0.95 7.11 -6.12
N LEU A 84 -0.62 8.06 -5.26
CA LEU A 84 0.75 8.44 -4.94
C LEU A 84 1.23 7.65 -3.71
N GLY A 85 2.33 6.91 -3.86
CA GLY A 85 2.81 5.97 -2.85
C GLY A 85 1.99 4.68 -2.86
N SER A 86 1.69 4.17 -4.04
CA SER A 86 0.75 3.07 -4.25
C SER A 86 1.19 1.72 -3.66
N GLY A 87 2.46 1.56 -3.30
CA GLY A 87 3.00 0.33 -2.73
C GLY A 87 2.72 -0.88 -3.61
N ALA A 88 2.23 -1.96 -3.01
CA ALA A 88 1.86 -3.20 -3.70
C ALA A 88 0.49 -3.12 -4.43
N GLY A 89 -0.17 -1.96 -4.43
CA GLY A 89 -1.37 -1.65 -5.19
C GLY A 89 -2.68 -1.79 -4.43
N ASN A 90 -2.68 -1.87 -3.11
CA ASN A 90 -3.88 -2.10 -2.30
C ASN A 90 -5.02 -1.12 -2.65
N ASP A 91 -4.78 0.19 -2.53
CA ASP A 91 -5.77 1.21 -2.87
C ASP A 91 -6.05 1.30 -4.37
N CYS A 92 -5.04 1.04 -5.22
CA CYS A 92 -5.21 0.98 -6.67
C CYS A 92 -6.26 -0.06 -7.10
N PHE A 93 -6.27 -1.25 -6.50
CA PHE A 93 -7.22 -2.30 -6.86
C PHE A 93 -8.63 -1.97 -6.39
N VAL A 94 -8.78 -1.37 -5.21
CA VAL A 94 -10.07 -0.87 -4.73
C VAL A 94 -10.57 0.26 -5.65
N ALA A 95 -9.73 1.23 -5.98
CA ALA A 95 -10.08 2.30 -6.91
C ALA A 95 -10.45 1.75 -8.30
N ARG A 96 -9.72 0.73 -8.81
CA ARG A 96 -10.03 0.06 -10.08
C ARG A 96 -11.44 -0.54 -10.10
N ALA A 97 -11.86 -1.15 -8.99
CA ALA A 97 -13.21 -1.69 -8.86
C ALA A 97 -14.29 -0.60 -8.88
N LEU A 98 -13.97 0.61 -8.41
CA LEU A 98 -14.89 1.76 -8.38
C LEU A 98 -15.00 2.45 -9.74
N VAL A 99 -13.88 2.67 -10.43
CA VAL A 99 -13.89 3.35 -11.74
C VAL A 99 -14.44 2.46 -12.86
N GLY A 100 -14.39 1.15 -12.70
CA GLY A 100 -14.90 0.19 -13.70
C GLY A 100 -14.10 0.19 -15.00
N ASP A 101 -14.64 -0.47 -16.04
CA ASP A 101 -13.93 -0.70 -17.30
C ASP A 101 -13.67 0.57 -18.12
N ALA A 102 -14.52 1.58 -17.97
CA ALA A 102 -14.35 2.88 -18.62
C ALA A 102 -13.35 3.80 -17.92
N GLY A 103 -12.95 3.46 -16.70
CA GLY A 103 -12.02 4.25 -15.91
C GLY A 103 -10.57 3.79 -15.99
N LYS A 104 -9.70 4.53 -15.33
CA LYS A 104 -8.26 4.25 -15.30
C LYS A 104 -7.70 4.50 -13.91
N VAL A 105 -6.79 3.63 -13.45
CA VAL A 105 -6.03 3.83 -12.21
C VAL A 105 -4.54 3.76 -12.52
N ILE A 106 -3.78 4.71 -11.98
CA ILE A 106 -2.33 4.81 -12.15
C ILE A 106 -1.72 4.85 -10.76
N GLY A 107 -1.00 3.79 -10.37
CA GLY A 107 -0.21 3.74 -9.17
C GLY A 107 1.20 4.26 -9.41
N ILE A 108 1.70 5.08 -8.50
CA ILE A 108 3.07 5.62 -8.52
C ILE A 108 3.74 5.29 -7.19
N ASP A 109 4.89 4.63 -7.27
CA ASP A 109 5.74 4.37 -6.11
C ASP A 109 7.21 4.52 -6.51
N PHE A 110 8.06 4.93 -5.57
CA PHE A 110 9.49 5.11 -5.83
C PHE A 110 10.32 3.86 -5.49
N THR A 111 9.70 2.84 -4.87
CA THR A 111 10.32 1.57 -4.49
C THR A 111 10.07 0.54 -5.58
N GLU A 112 11.12 0.13 -6.29
CA GLU A 112 11.02 -0.83 -7.40
C GLU A 112 10.40 -2.17 -6.96
N ALA A 113 10.75 -2.68 -5.76
CA ALA A 113 10.19 -3.91 -5.22
C ALA A 113 8.68 -3.81 -5.03
N MET A 114 8.15 -2.65 -4.59
CA MET A 114 6.71 -2.40 -4.48
C MET A 114 6.03 -2.41 -5.85
N ILE A 115 6.60 -1.71 -6.83
CA ILE A 115 6.07 -1.68 -8.21
C ILE A 115 6.01 -3.08 -8.82
N ASN A 116 7.06 -3.89 -8.63
CA ASN A 116 7.08 -5.25 -9.15
C ASN A 116 6.00 -6.11 -8.51
N LYS A 117 5.83 -6.00 -7.19
CA LYS A 117 4.76 -6.70 -6.48
C LYS A 117 3.37 -6.24 -6.93
N ALA A 118 3.16 -4.95 -7.11
CA ALA A 118 1.90 -4.41 -7.64
C ALA A 118 1.57 -4.97 -9.03
N ARG A 119 2.57 -5.06 -9.92
CA ARG A 119 2.41 -5.64 -11.26
C ARG A 119 2.08 -7.13 -11.23
N GLU A 120 2.72 -7.90 -10.33
CA GLU A 120 2.41 -9.32 -10.13
C GLU A 120 0.98 -9.50 -9.62
N ASN A 121 0.57 -8.69 -8.64
CA ASN A 121 -0.79 -8.71 -8.11
C ASN A 121 -1.83 -8.35 -9.20
N ALA A 122 -1.55 -7.34 -10.02
CA ALA A 122 -2.43 -6.97 -11.12
C ALA A 122 -2.62 -8.12 -12.14
N LYS A 123 -1.56 -8.85 -12.46
CA LYS A 123 -1.63 -10.02 -13.36
C LYS A 123 -2.49 -11.15 -12.81
N LYS A 124 -2.52 -11.33 -11.48
CA LYS A 124 -3.33 -12.38 -10.84
C LYS A 124 -4.83 -12.02 -10.81
N MET A 125 -5.16 -10.75 -10.91
CA MET A 125 -6.54 -10.26 -10.85
C MET A 125 -7.25 -10.20 -12.22
N ASN A 126 -6.53 -10.42 -13.32
CA ASN A 126 -7.07 -10.44 -14.69
C ASN A 126 -7.62 -11.82 -15.09
#